data_3f0b0d9b3ce6a4792be39433bb9617cb
#
_entry.id   3f0b0d9b3ce6a4792be39433bb9617cb
#
_cell.length_a   1.000
_cell.length_b   1.000
_cell.length_c   1.000
_cell.angle_alpha   90.00
_cell.angle_beta   90.00
_cell.angle_gamma   90.00
#
_symmetry.space_group_name_H-M   'P 1'
#
loop_
_entity.id
_entity.type
_entity.pdbx_description
1 polymer ?
#
loop_
_entity_poly.entity_id
_entity_poly.type
_entity_poly.pdbx_seq_one_letter_code
_entity_poly.pdbx_strand_id
1 'polypeptide(L)'
;MVIVDTSAWIEYLGGGVPAVVNKVDLCLDQDLVGIGDLIYCEVIQGIRSPRERREVSGLLLSLPQFDMVGFTMAEKSASNYRLLRSKGITVRKTIDVLIGTFCAVHGLQIIHHDFDFDLMAKHIGLDVI
;
A
#
# COMPACT_ATOMS: atom_id res chain seq x y z
N MET A 1 -13.27 -0.20 -1.79
CA MET A 1 -12.16 0.74 -1.91
C MET A 1 -10.85 0.01 -2.05
N VAL A 2 -9.92 0.59 -2.76
CA VAL A 2 -8.63 -0.01 -3.09
C VAL A 2 -7.51 0.88 -2.54
N ILE A 3 -6.52 0.27 -1.92
CA ILE A 3 -5.27 0.92 -1.54
C ILE A 3 -4.21 0.57 -2.59
N VAL A 4 -3.48 1.58 -3.04
CA VAL A 4 -2.35 1.40 -3.94
C VAL A 4 -1.08 1.52 -3.12
N ASP A 5 -0.30 0.45 -3.05
CA ASP A 5 0.95 0.45 -2.30
C ASP A 5 2.00 1.35 -2.96
N THR A 6 2.98 1.78 -2.18
CA THR A 6 4.10 2.59 -2.67
C THR A 6 4.75 1.97 -3.91
N SER A 7 4.96 0.64 -3.91
CA SER A 7 5.56 -0.08 -5.04
C SER A 7 4.75 0.09 -6.34
N ALA A 8 3.43 0.12 -6.24
CA ALA A 8 2.56 0.34 -7.39
C ALA A 8 2.48 1.82 -7.78
N TRP A 9 2.47 2.74 -6.82
CA TRP A 9 2.53 4.17 -7.12
C TRP A 9 3.78 4.55 -7.89
N ILE A 10 4.93 3.99 -7.51
CA ILE A 10 6.21 4.22 -8.22
C ILE A 10 6.08 3.80 -9.68
N GLU A 11 5.50 2.64 -9.97
CA GLU A 11 5.27 2.18 -11.34
C GLU A 11 4.30 3.09 -12.09
N TYR A 12 3.21 3.48 -11.45
CA TYR A 12 2.19 4.35 -12.05
C TYR A 12 2.77 5.73 -12.41
N LEU A 13 3.46 6.37 -11.46
CA LEU A 13 4.02 7.71 -11.65
C LEU A 13 5.19 7.73 -12.62
N GLY A 14 5.96 6.64 -12.68
CA GLY A 14 7.11 6.50 -13.58
C GLY A 14 6.79 5.92 -14.95
N GLY A 15 5.53 5.57 -15.22
CA GLY A 15 5.15 4.92 -16.48
C GLY A 15 5.79 3.55 -16.65
N GLY A 16 5.94 2.79 -15.57
CA GLY A 16 6.62 1.49 -15.53
C GLY A 16 5.78 0.33 -16.05
N VAL A 17 5.63 -0.73 -15.26
CA VAL A 17 4.97 -1.98 -15.67
C VAL A 17 3.52 -1.73 -16.11
N PRO A 18 3.18 -1.98 -17.41
CA PRO A 18 1.86 -1.62 -17.96
C PRO A 18 0.68 -2.24 -17.20
N ALA A 19 0.82 -3.48 -16.75
CA ALA A 19 -0.25 -4.16 -16.01
C ALA A 19 -0.58 -3.45 -14.70
N VAL A 20 0.42 -2.94 -14.00
CA VAL A 20 0.25 -2.18 -12.75
C VAL A 20 -0.33 -0.80 -13.05
N VAL A 21 0.26 -0.08 -14.02
CA VAL A 21 -0.19 1.25 -14.44
C VAL A 21 -1.68 1.21 -14.82
N ASN A 22 -2.08 0.24 -15.62
CA ASN A 22 -3.47 0.12 -16.09
C ASN A 22 -4.44 -0.18 -14.94
N LYS A 23 -4.06 -1.01 -13.97
CA LYS A 23 -4.91 -1.29 -12.80
C LYS A 23 -5.14 -0.03 -11.96
N VAL A 24 -4.07 0.71 -11.70
CA VAL A 24 -4.15 1.94 -10.91
C VAL A 24 -5.02 2.97 -11.63
N ASP A 25 -4.78 3.14 -12.92
CA ASP A 25 -5.50 4.10 -13.75
C ASP A 25 -7.01 3.80 -13.76
N LEU A 26 -7.36 2.54 -13.97
CA LEU A 26 -8.76 2.10 -13.95
C LEU A 26 -9.43 2.37 -12.59
N CYS A 27 -8.76 2.07 -11.50
CA CYS A 27 -9.30 2.30 -10.16
C CYS A 27 -9.44 3.79 -9.85
N LEU A 28 -8.50 4.63 -10.31
CA LEU A 28 -8.61 6.09 -10.18
C LEU A 28 -9.80 6.63 -10.97
N ASP A 29 -10.00 6.16 -12.19
CA ASP A 29 -11.14 6.58 -13.04
C ASP A 29 -12.49 6.23 -12.43
N GLN A 30 -12.54 5.18 -11.63
CA GLN A 30 -13.75 4.72 -10.95
C GLN A 30 -13.91 5.26 -9.53
N ASP A 31 -13.06 6.19 -9.11
CA ASP A 31 -13.06 6.78 -7.75
C ASP A 31 -12.95 5.72 -6.64
N LEU A 32 -12.19 4.66 -6.87
CA LEU A 32 -12.04 3.55 -5.92
C LEU A 32 -10.81 3.66 -5.02
N VAL A 33 -9.87 4.56 -5.33
CA VAL A 33 -8.56 4.61 -4.66
C VAL A 33 -8.61 5.48 -3.41
N GLY A 34 -8.10 4.93 -2.31
CA GLY A 34 -7.80 5.67 -1.09
C GLY A 34 -6.29 5.74 -0.84
N ILE A 35 -5.87 6.68 -0.01
CA ILE A 35 -4.47 6.89 0.36
C ILE A 35 -4.27 6.68 1.86
N GLY A 36 -3.29 5.87 2.21
CA GLY A 36 -2.85 5.71 3.60
C GLY A 36 -1.69 6.66 3.91
N ASP A 37 -1.63 7.11 5.17
CA ASP A 37 -0.60 8.02 5.65
C ASP A 37 0.82 7.45 5.48
N LEU A 38 1.02 6.16 5.76
CA LEU A 38 2.32 5.51 5.58
C LEU A 38 2.76 5.51 4.11
N ILE A 39 1.84 5.24 3.19
CA ILE A 39 2.11 5.22 1.76
C ILE A 39 2.40 6.62 1.26
N TYR A 40 1.60 7.60 1.67
CA TYR A 40 1.85 9.00 1.36
C TYR A 40 3.27 9.40 1.76
N CYS A 41 3.67 9.08 2.99
CA CYS A 41 5.00 9.37 3.50
C CYS A 41 6.10 8.75 2.62
N GLU A 42 5.97 7.46 2.30
CA GLU A 42 6.95 6.76 1.47
C GLU A 42 7.08 7.34 0.06
N VAL A 43 5.94 7.62 -0.58
CA VAL A 43 5.93 8.17 -1.94
C VAL A 43 6.56 9.56 -1.97
N ILE A 44 6.10 10.46 -1.10
CA ILE A 44 6.54 11.86 -1.11
C ILE A 44 8.00 12.00 -0.74
N GLN A 45 8.48 11.25 0.27
CA GLN A 45 9.90 11.32 0.65
C GLN A 45 10.85 10.86 -0.47
N GLY A 46 10.38 10.04 -1.39
CA GLY A 46 11.17 9.51 -2.50
C GLY A 46 11.26 10.45 -3.71
N ILE A 47 10.48 11.52 -3.76
CA ILE A 47 10.46 12.45 -4.90
C ILE A 47 11.44 13.61 -4.66
N ARG A 48 12.43 13.76 -5.55
CA ARG A 48 13.47 14.79 -5.40
C ARG A 48 13.04 16.17 -5.87
N SER A 49 12.29 16.26 -6.98
CA SER A 49 11.84 17.52 -7.56
C SER A 49 10.76 18.18 -6.70
N PRO A 50 10.95 19.43 -6.22
CA PRO A 50 9.90 20.13 -5.48
C PRO A 50 8.61 20.31 -6.28
N ARG A 51 8.72 20.53 -7.59
CA ARG A 51 7.55 20.67 -8.48
C ARG A 51 6.78 19.36 -8.55
N GLU A 52 7.47 18.25 -8.78
CA GLU A 52 6.85 16.93 -8.86
C GLU A 52 6.22 16.55 -7.51
N ARG A 53 6.89 16.82 -6.39
CA ARG A 53 6.32 16.59 -5.06
C ARG A 53 4.99 17.31 -4.87
N ARG A 54 4.90 18.57 -5.29
CA ARG A 54 3.64 19.35 -5.18
C ARG A 54 2.54 18.73 -6.02
N GLU A 55 2.85 18.33 -7.25
CA GLU A 55 1.88 17.71 -8.16
C GLU A 55 1.37 16.39 -7.61
N VAL A 56 2.28 15.52 -7.18
CA VAL A 56 1.93 14.19 -6.61
C VAL A 56 1.20 14.34 -5.27
N SER A 57 1.68 15.23 -4.41
CA SER A 57 1.00 15.53 -3.13
C SER A 57 -0.44 16.00 -3.37
N GLY A 58 -0.65 16.89 -4.32
CA GLY A 58 -1.99 17.36 -4.69
C GLY A 58 -2.91 16.22 -5.13
N LEU A 59 -2.40 15.31 -5.95
CA LEU A 59 -3.14 14.12 -6.37
C LEU A 59 -3.49 13.24 -5.18
N LEU A 60 -2.50 12.85 -4.39
CA LEU A 60 -2.70 11.90 -3.29
C LEU A 60 -3.62 12.46 -2.20
N LEU A 61 -3.47 13.75 -1.85
CA LEU A 61 -4.30 14.37 -0.82
C LEU A 61 -5.74 14.62 -1.28
N SER A 62 -6.02 14.55 -2.57
CA SER A 62 -7.39 14.61 -3.10
C SER A 62 -8.17 13.30 -2.91
N LEU A 63 -7.49 12.20 -2.62
CA LEU A 63 -8.09 10.88 -2.40
C LEU A 63 -8.62 10.75 -0.96
N PRO A 64 -9.60 9.87 -0.71
CA PRO A 64 -9.99 9.52 0.66
C PRO A 64 -8.78 9.07 1.47
N GLN A 65 -8.64 9.61 2.68
CA GLN A 65 -7.45 9.44 3.52
C GLN A 65 -7.70 8.43 4.65
N PHE A 66 -6.70 7.62 4.94
CA PHE A 66 -6.73 6.63 6.01
C PHE A 66 -5.51 6.75 6.91
N ASP A 67 -5.74 6.79 8.21
CA ASP A 67 -4.69 6.64 9.23
C ASP A 67 -4.47 5.14 9.47
N MET A 68 -3.29 4.64 9.07
CA MET A 68 -3.03 3.20 9.02
C MET A 68 -2.44 2.61 10.31
N VAL A 69 -1.96 3.45 11.22
CA VAL A 69 -1.28 3.00 12.43
C VAL A 69 -2.16 3.25 13.66
N GLY A 70 -1.58 3.28 14.81
CA GLY A 70 -2.23 3.32 16.10
C GLY A 70 -1.97 2.02 16.85
N PHE A 71 -2.20 2.01 18.17
CA PHE A 71 -1.83 0.85 19.01
C PHE A 71 -2.57 -0.42 18.64
N THR A 72 -3.86 -0.33 18.34
CA THR A 72 -4.64 -1.51 17.93
C THR A 72 -4.04 -2.16 16.68
N MET A 73 -3.72 -1.36 15.68
CA MET A 73 -3.14 -1.85 14.44
C MET A 73 -1.71 -2.32 14.64
N ALA A 74 -0.94 -1.66 15.50
CA ALA A 74 0.41 -2.08 15.86
C ALA A 74 0.42 -3.48 16.50
N GLU A 75 -0.51 -3.77 17.39
CA GLU A 75 -0.64 -5.10 18.01
C GLU A 75 -1.00 -6.17 16.97
N LYS A 76 -1.97 -5.88 16.11
CA LYS A 76 -2.39 -6.81 15.06
C LYS A 76 -1.27 -7.07 14.05
N SER A 77 -0.54 -6.04 13.68
CA SER A 77 0.60 -6.17 12.77
C SER A 77 1.73 -7.00 13.38
N ALA A 78 2.06 -6.77 14.64
CA ALA A 78 3.05 -7.57 15.36
C ALA A 78 2.64 -9.05 15.41
N SER A 79 1.37 -9.33 15.65
CA SER A 79 0.82 -10.70 15.65
C SER A 79 0.93 -11.33 14.26
N ASN A 80 0.59 -10.61 13.21
CA ASN A 80 0.72 -11.09 11.83
C ASN A 80 2.18 -11.34 11.44
N TYR A 81 3.10 -10.47 11.88
CA TYR A 81 4.53 -10.68 11.65
C TYR A 81 5.00 -12.01 12.26
N ARG A 82 4.61 -12.29 13.50
CA ARG A 82 4.95 -13.56 14.16
C ARG A 82 4.31 -14.77 13.45
N LEU A 83 3.06 -14.64 13.01
CA LEU A 83 2.39 -15.68 12.25
C LEU A 83 3.15 -15.99 10.95
N LEU A 84 3.54 -14.96 10.20
CA LEU A 84 4.31 -15.11 8.96
C LEU A 84 5.64 -15.81 9.23
N ARG A 85 6.36 -15.40 10.28
CA ARG A 85 7.62 -16.02 10.69
C ARG A 85 7.42 -17.50 11.02
N SER A 86 6.32 -17.87 11.68
CA SER A 86 6.01 -19.27 12.00
C SER A 86 5.74 -20.10 10.75
N LYS A 87 5.40 -19.48 9.63
CA LYS A 87 5.20 -20.10 8.32
C LYS A 87 6.46 -20.05 7.44
N GLY A 88 7.59 -19.60 7.99
CA GLY A 88 8.83 -19.47 7.25
C GLY A 88 8.91 -18.25 6.34
N ILE A 89 8.03 -17.26 6.53
CA ILE A 89 7.97 -16.05 5.72
C ILE A 89 8.55 -14.89 6.51
N THR A 90 9.58 -14.24 5.96
CA THR A 90 10.17 -13.03 6.51
C THR A 90 9.85 -11.84 5.61
N VAL A 91 9.02 -10.91 6.11
CA VAL A 91 8.79 -9.63 5.46
C VAL A 91 9.80 -8.64 6.01
N ARG A 92 10.61 -8.06 5.14
CA ARG A 92 11.77 -7.23 5.55
C ARG A 92 11.36 -5.90 6.18
N LYS A 93 10.23 -5.32 5.73
CA LYS A 93 9.80 -4.00 6.16
C LYS A 93 8.60 -4.11 7.09
N THR A 94 8.76 -3.60 8.30
CA THR A 94 7.64 -3.48 9.26
C THR A 94 6.46 -2.72 8.66
N ILE A 95 6.74 -1.68 7.87
CA ILE A 95 5.72 -0.86 7.21
C ILE A 95 4.83 -1.69 6.27
N ASP A 96 5.39 -2.65 5.56
CA ASP A 96 4.60 -3.49 4.65
C ASP A 96 3.63 -4.40 5.40
N VAL A 97 4.06 -4.93 6.54
CA VAL A 97 3.16 -5.72 7.40
C VAL A 97 2.05 -4.84 7.99
N LEU A 98 2.36 -3.61 8.38
CA LEU A 98 1.36 -2.64 8.85
C LEU A 98 0.33 -2.34 7.75
N ILE A 99 0.78 -2.03 6.54
CA ILE A 99 -0.10 -1.73 5.40
C ILE A 99 -0.98 -2.93 5.08
N GLY A 100 -0.39 -4.12 4.95
CA GLY A 100 -1.14 -5.35 4.66
C GLY A 100 -2.15 -5.67 5.75
N THR A 101 -1.78 -5.53 7.02
CA THR A 101 -2.66 -5.75 8.16
C THR A 101 -3.84 -4.78 8.15
N PHE A 102 -3.57 -3.50 7.92
CA PHE A 102 -4.62 -2.49 7.83
C PHE A 102 -5.64 -2.85 6.74
N CYS A 103 -5.17 -3.17 5.53
CA CYS A 103 -6.06 -3.55 4.43
C CYS A 103 -6.87 -4.80 4.76
N ALA A 104 -6.24 -5.82 5.32
CA ALA A 104 -6.93 -7.07 5.69
C ALA A 104 -8.02 -6.83 6.73
N VAL A 105 -7.72 -6.06 7.78
CA VAL A 105 -8.68 -5.76 8.87
C VAL A 105 -9.88 -4.96 8.36
N HIS A 106 -9.68 -4.03 7.43
CA HIS A 106 -10.74 -3.16 6.91
C HIS A 106 -11.40 -3.69 5.64
N GLY A 107 -11.02 -4.88 5.17
CA GLY A 107 -11.58 -5.45 3.95
C GLY A 107 -11.27 -4.64 2.69
N LEU A 108 -10.11 -3.97 2.67
CA LEU A 108 -9.66 -3.19 1.53
C LEU A 108 -8.78 -4.03 0.62
N GLN A 109 -8.98 -3.91 -0.68
CA GLN A 109 -8.10 -4.53 -1.67
C GLN A 109 -6.82 -3.74 -1.81
N ILE A 110 -5.72 -4.39 -2.20
CA ILE A 110 -4.45 -3.73 -2.45
C ILE A 110 -3.93 -4.02 -3.86
N ILE A 111 -3.43 -2.97 -4.51
CA ILE A 111 -2.61 -3.08 -5.73
C ILE A 111 -1.16 -2.85 -5.32
N HIS A 112 -0.27 -3.76 -5.71
CA HIS A 112 1.15 -3.67 -5.38
C HIS A 112 2.03 -4.18 -6.53
N HIS A 113 3.32 -3.92 -6.39
CA HIS A 113 4.38 -4.47 -7.24
C HIS A 113 5.55 -4.93 -6.36
N ASP A 114 5.22 -5.71 -5.32
CA ASP A 114 6.19 -6.26 -4.38
C ASP A 114 5.72 -7.65 -3.94
N PHE A 115 6.53 -8.66 -4.23
CA PHE A 115 6.21 -10.07 -3.96
C PHE A 115 5.91 -10.36 -2.48
N ASP A 116 6.42 -9.55 -1.55
CA ASP A 116 6.13 -9.73 -0.12
C ASP A 116 4.64 -9.64 0.19
N PHE A 117 3.87 -8.83 -0.55
CA PHE A 117 2.42 -8.76 -0.39
C PHE A 117 1.73 -10.04 -0.86
N ASP A 118 2.21 -10.67 -1.92
CA ASP A 118 1.68 -11.97 -2.36
C ASP A 118 1.90 -13.06 -1.30
N LEU A 119 3.06 -13.04 -0.66
CA LEU A 119 3.37 -13.96 0.44
C LEU A 119 2.47 -13.73 1.65
N MET A 120 2.27 -12.46 2.04
CA MET A 120 1.40 -12.10 3.15
C MET A 120 -0.05 -12.47 2.88
N ALA A 121 -0.54 -12.23 1.67
CA ALA A 121 -1.95 -12.40 1.31
C ALA A 121 -2.49 -13.78 1.66
N LYS A 122 -1.68 -14.82 1.48
CA LYS A 122 -2.05 -16.22 1.74
C LYS A 122 -2.34 -16.50 3.21
N HIS A 123 -1.82 -15.70 4.14
CA HIS A 123 -1.82 -16.02 5.57
C HIS A 123 -2.56 -15.02 6.44
N ILE A 124 -2.73 -13.77 5.99
CA ILE A 124 -3.34 -12.71 6.82
C ILE A 124 -4.70 -12.24 6.30
N GLY A 125 -5.23 -12.87 5.27
CA GLY A 125 -6.53 -12.51 4.71
C GLY A 125 -6.51 -11.21 3.89
N LEU A 126 -5.38 -10.89 3.28
CA LEU A 126 -5.22 -9.73 2.42
C LEU A 126 -5.72 -10.04 1.00
N ASP A 127 -6.57 -9.16 0.47
CA ASP A 127 -7.11 -9.29 -0.88
C ASP A 127 -6.27 -8.46 -1.86
N VAL A 128 -5.52 -9.16 -2.70
CA VAL A 128 -4.64 -8.58 -3.72
C VAL A 128 -5.32 -8.60 -5.08
N ILE A 129 -5.28 -7.49 -5.80
CA ILE A 129 -5.81 -7.38 -7.16
C ILE A 129 -4.77 -6.94 -8.18
#